data_5f31df8bae58d2999ce925e1b8d011c1
#
_entry.id   5f31df8bae58d2999ce925e1b8d011c1
#
_cell.length_a   1.000
_cell.length_b   1.000
_cell.length_c   1.000
_cell.angle_alpha   90.00
_cell.angle_beta   90.00
_cell.angle_gamma   90.00
#
_symmetry.space_group_name_H-M   'P 1'
#
loop_
_entity.id
_entity.type
_entity.pdbx_description
1 polymer ?
#
loop_
_entity_poly.entity_id
_entity_poly.type
_entity_poly.pdbx_seq_one_letter_code
_entity_poly.pdbx_strand_id
1 'polypeptide(L)'
;MKLEDYKAWLLEHGEIKKEYERPYNPQCDPPEYKDGSYFLSYDLMYAGRPYAGFAVGDVTALACYKYVYDESKAYLKERLKYEV
;
A
#
# COMPACT_ATOMS: atom_id res chain seq x y z
N MET A 1 4.80 -9.05 -11.01
CA MET A 1 3.35 -9.05 -10.69
C MET A 1 2.72 -7.78 -11.22
N LYS A 2 1.48 -7.89 -11.65
CA LYS A 2 0.71 -6.74 -12.10
C LYS A 2 -0.02 -6.09 -10.92
N LEU A 3 -0.55 -4.89 -11.14
CA LEU A 3 -1.30 -4.17 -10.11
C LEU A 3 -2.44 -5.03 -9.54
N GLU A 4 -3.19 -5.71 -10.40
CA GLU A 4 -4.30 -6.56 -9.97
C GLU A 4 -3.84 -7.69 -9.05
N ASP A 5 -2.65 -8.21 -9.27
CA ASP A 5 -2.10 -9.29 -8.45
C ASP A 5 -1.79 -8.81 -7.03
N TYR A 6 -1.16 -7.64 -6.92
CA TYR A 6 -0.90 -7.04 -5.61
C TYR A 6 -2.20 -6.72 -4.88
N LYS A 7 -3.14 -6.13 -5.60
CA LYS A 7 -4.43 -5.76 -5.03
C LYS A 7 -5.20 -6.98 -4.54
N ALA A 8 -5.22 -8.05 -5.32
CA ALA A 8 -5.91 -9.29 -4.93
C ALA A 8 -5.32 -9.87 -3.65
N TRP A 9 -3.99 -9.91 -3.55
CA TRP A 9 -3.32 -10.40 -2.34
C TRP A 9 -3.67 -9.54 -1.13
N LEU A 10 -3.65 -8.21 -1.29
CA LEU A 10 -3.94 -7.29 -0.20
C LEU A 10 -5.39 -7.41 0.27
N LEU A 11 -6.34 -7.56 -0.65
CA LEU A 11 -7.75 -7.74 -0.28
C LEU A 11 -7.99 -9.06 0.44
N GLU A 12 -7.20 -10.08 0.12
CA GLU A 12 -7.30 -11.37 0.79
C GLU A 12 -6.74 -11.31 2.21
N HIS A 13 -5.73 -10.48 2.46
CA HIS A 13 -5.02 -10.45 3.74
C HIS A 13 -5.35 -9.24 4.61
N GLY A 14 -6.16 -8.33 4.13
CA GLY A 14 -6.49 -7.15 4.90
C GLY A 14 -7.50 -6.25 4.23
N GLU A 15 -7.50 -4.99 4.61
CA GLU A 15 -8.50 -4.04 4.16
C GLU A 15 -7.84 -2.76 3.63
N ILE A 16 -8.23 -2.34 2.43
CA ILE A 16 -7.81 -1.05 1.89
C ILE A 16 -8.69 0.01 2.55
N LYS A 17 -8.07 0.87 3.35
CA LYS A 17 -8.80 1.89 4.11
C LYS A 17 -9.07 3.12 3.27
N LYS A 18 -8.11 3.51 2.44
CA LYS A 18 -8.24 4.71 1.64
C LYS A 18 -7.30 4.64 0.45
N GLU A 19 -7.78 5.06 -0.70
CA GLU A 19 -6.93 5.24 -1.88
C GLU A 19 -7.49 6.38 -2.72
N TYR A 20 -6.59 7.20 -3.26
CA TYR A 20 -7.00 8.31 -4.10
C TYR A 20 -5.81 8.85 -4.89
N GLU A 21 -6.12 9.54 -5.97
CA GLU A 21 -5.16 10.30 -6.73
C GLU A 21 -5.13 11.73 -6.20
N ARG A 22 -3.95 12.33 -6.21
CA ARG A 22 -3.76 13.69 -5.73
C ARG A 22 -3.15 14.53 -6.85
N PRO A 23 -3.73 15.69 -7.19
CA PRO A 23 -3.14 16.57 -8.19
C PRO A 23 -1.84 17.17 -7.68
N TYR A 24 -0.97 17.56 -8.61
CA TYR A 24 0.29 18.18 -8.28
C TYR A 24 0.09 19.54 -7.61
N ASN A 25 0.79 19.76 -6.50
CA ASN A 25 0.79 21.05 -5.83
C ASN A 25 2.23 21.57 -5.82
N PRO A 26 2.55 22.58 -6.67
CA PRO A 26 3.93 23.08 -6.77
C PRO A 26 4.47 23.71 -5.48
N GLN A 27 3.60 24.02 -4.54
CA GLN A 27 4.03 24.63 -3.28
C GLN A 27 4.55 23.62 -2.28
N CYS A 28 4.12 22.36 -2.36
CA CYS A 28 4.51 21.35 -1.38
C CYS A 28 4.99 20.03 -1.99
N ASP A 29 4.79 19.81 -3.26
CA ASP A 29 5.19 18.55 -3.89
C ASP A 29 6.50 18.72 -4.67
N PRO A 30 7.41 17.73 -4.60
CA PRO A 30 8.63 17.76 -5.39
C PRO A 30 8.35 17.61 -6.89
N PRO A 31 9.31 18.00 -7.76
CA PRO A 31 9.11 17.99 -9.21
C PRO A 31 8.75 16.64 -9.83
N GLU A 32 9.16 15.54 -9.19
CA GLU A 32 8.84 14.21 -9.71
C GLU A 32 7.35 13.90 -9.67
N TYR A 33 6.56 14.67 -8.91
CA TYR A 33 5.11 14.49 -8.82
C TYR A 33 4.33 15.40 -9.77
N LYS A 34 4.99 15.97 -10.79
CA LYS A 34 4.35 16.94 -11.69
C LYS A 34 3.08 16.42 -12.36
N ASP A 35 2.94 15.12 -12.54
CA ASP A 35 1.77 14.50 -13.15
C ASP A 35 0.77 13.99 -12.12
N GLY A 36 0.95 14.40 -10.86
CA GLY A 36 0.13 13.95 -9.75
C GLY A 36 0.78 12.82 -8.98
N SER A 37 0.11 12.37 -7.96
CA SER A 37 0.58 11.27 -7.12
C SER A 37 -0.59 10.40 -6.69
N TYR A 38 -0.27 9.26 -6.07
CA TYR A 38 -1.26 8.30 -5.60
C TYR A 38 -1.03 8.03 -4.12
N PHE A 39 -2.11 7.88 -3.36
CA PHE A 39 -2.04 7.58 -1.93
C PHE A 39 -2.80 6.29 -1.65
N LEU A 40 -2.22 5.44 -0.81
CA LEU A 40 -2.82 4.18 -0.39
C LEU A 40 -2.63 4.01 1.12
N SER A 41 -3.74 3.73 1.82
CA SER A 41 -3.74 3.38 3.23
C SER A 41 -4.36 1.98 3.38
N TYR A 42 -3.71 1.11 4.14
CA TYR A 42 -4.07 -0.30 4.20
C TYR A 42 -3.88 -0.83 5.63
N ASP A 43 -4.82 -1.64 6.08
CA ASP A 43 -4.72 -2.37 7.35
C ASP A 43 -4.52 -3.84 7.07
N LEU A 44 -3.37 -4.37 7.49
CA LEU A 44 -3.10 -5.80 7.47
C LEU A 44 -3.87 -6.44 8.61
N MET A 45 -4.67 -7.45 8.29
CA MET A 45 -5.50 -8.14 9.27
C MET A 45 -4.87 -9.47 9.66
N TYR A 46 -5.04 -9.85 10.92
CA TYR A 46 -4.62 -11.16 11.39
C TYR A 46 -5.60 -11.62 12.47
N ALA A 47 -6.11 -12.83 12.31
CA ALA A 47 -7.08 -13.41 13.26
C ALA A 47 -8.31 -12.51 13.43
N GLY A 48 -8.76 -11.88 12.34
CA GLY A 48 -9.96 -11.04 12.36
C GLY A 48 -9.78 -9.66 12.95
N ARG A 49 -8.55 -9.23 13.21
CA ARG A 49 -8.25 -7.91 13.79
C ARG A 49 -7.22 -7.16 12.98
N PRO A 50 -7.24 -5.81 13.01
CA PRO A 50 -6.14 -5.04 12.47
C PRO A 50 -4.86 -5.36 13.22
N TYR A 51 -3.80 -5.72 12.47
CA TYR A 51 -2.52 -6.07 13.05
C TYR A 51 -1.46 -5.01 12.80
N ALA A 52 -1.43 -4.46 11.58
CA ALA A 52 -0.48 -3.42 11.21
C ALA A 52 -1.12 -2.51 10.17
N GLY A 53 -0.83 -1.22 10.27
CA GLY A 53 -1.31 -0.23 9.32
C GLY A 53 -0.17 0.30 8.48
N PHE A 54 -0.44 0.53 7.20
CA PHE A 54 0.53 1.09 6.26
C PHE A 54 -0.12 2.23 5.50
N ALA A 55 0.66 3.29 5.28
CA ALA A 55 0.23 4.41 4.47
C ALA A 55 1.41 4.83 3.58
N VAL A 56 1.15 5.00 2.30
CA VAL A 56 2.20 5.35 1.36
C VAL A 56 1.66 6.30 0.29
N GLY A 57 2.51 7.27 -0.07
CA GLY A 57 2.27 8.12 -1.22
C GLY A 57 3.40 7.92 -2.22
N ASP A 58 3.06 7.80 -3.50
CA ASP A 58 4.06 7.62 -4.55
C ASP A 58 3.49 8.14 -5.87
N VAL A 59 4.32 8.11 -6.91
CA VAL A 59 3.94 8.64 -8.21
C VAL A 59 2.85 7.82 -8.88
N THR A 60 2.87 6.50 -8.70
CA THR A 60 1.91 5.60 -9.34
C THR A 60 1.22 4.69 -8.34
N ALA A 61 0.02 4.23 -8.71
CA ALA A 61 -0.71 3.24 -7.92
C ALA A 61 0.11 1.95 -7.78
N LEU A 62 0.76 1.52 -8.86
CA LEU A 62 1.56 0.30 -8.83
C LEU A 62 2.66 0.36 -7.77
N ALA A 63 3.36 1.51 -7.68
CA ALA A 63 4.41 1.69 -6.68
C ALA A 63 3.85 1.60 -5.26
N CYS A 64 2.68 2.21 -5.02
CA CYS A 64 2.03 2.16 -3.72
C CYS A 64 1.63 0.73 -3.35
N TYR A 65 0.98 0.02 -4.26
CA TYR A 65 0.53 -1.35 -4.01
C TYR A 65 1.71 -2.30 -3.80
N LYS A 66 2.76 -2.14 -4.60
CA LYS A 66 3.96 -2.96 -4.44
C LYS A 66 4.61 -2.75 -3.08
N TYR A 67 4.73 -1.49 -2.66
CA TYR A 67 5.32 -1.16 -1.36
C TYR A 67 4.52 -1.81 -0.22
N VAL A 68 3.21 -1.62 -0.20
CA VAL A 68 2.36 -2.18 0.85
C VAL A 68 2.40 -3.71 0.82
N TYR A 69 2.39 -4.31 -0.37
CA TYR A 69 2.51 -5.76 -0.52
C TYR A 69 3.81 -6.28 0.07
N ASP A 70 4.94 -5.68 -0.31
CA ASP A 70 6.25 -6.12 0.18
C ASP A 70 6.36 -5.98 1.70
N GLU A 71 5.90 -4.85 2.25
CA GLU A 71 5.94 -4.62 3.69
C GLU A 71 5.01 -5.56 4.44
N SER A 72 3.81 -5.80 3.92
CA SER A 72 2.85 -6.70 4.55
C SER A 72 3.37 -8.13 4.59
N LYS A 73 3.98 -8.60 3.50
CA LYS A 73 4.56 -9.94 3.46
C LYS A 73 5.72 -10.07 4.45
N ALA A 74 6.60 -9.08 4.47
CA ALA A 74 7.72 -9.08 5.42
C ALA A 74 7.23 -9.09 6.86
N TYR A 75 6.20 -8.31 7.14
CA TYR A 75 5.63 -8.21 8.47
C TYR A 75 5.08 -9.55 8.94
N LEU A 76 4.29 -10.20 8.10
CA LEU A 76 3.74 -11.52 8.42
C LEU A 76 4.84 -12.56 8.60
N LYS A 77 5.80 -12.57 7.70
CA LYS A 77 6.86 -13.57 7.72
C LYS A 77 7.80 -13.41 8.91
N GLU A 78 8.21 -12.18 9.21
CA GLU A 78 9.20 -11.91 10.24
C GLU A 78 8.62 -11.84 11.63
N ARG A 79 7.45 -11.25 11.78
CA ARG A 79 6.87 -11.00 13.09
C ARG A 79 5.94 -12.10 13.55
N LEU A 80 5.13 -12.64 12.66
CA LEU A 80 4.17 -13.68 13.01
C LEU A 80 4.64 -15.07 12.63
N LYS A 81 5.80 -15.19 11.98
CA LYS A 81 6.32 -16.46 11.48
C LYS A 81 5.34 -17.13 10.51
N TYR A 82 4.58 -16.33 9.80
CA TYR A 82 3.56 -16.79 8.87
C TYR A 82 4.19 -17.02 7.51
N GLU A 83 3.96 -18.20 6.93
CA GLU A 83 4.47 -18.51 5.59
C GLU A 83 3.49 -17.99 4.54
N VAL A 84 3.96 -17.10 3.69
CA VAL A 84 3.15 -16.50 2.63
C VAL A 84 3.81 -16.63 1.26
#